data_773ec142e213ea3cb268c785c66be37f
#
_entry.id   773ec142e213ea3cb268c785c66be37f
#
_cell.length_a   1.000
_cell.length_b   1.000
_cell.length_c   1.000
_cell.angle_alpha   90.00
_cell.angle_beta   90.00
_cell.angle_gamma   90.00
#
_symmetry.space_group_name_H-M   'P 1'
#
loop_
_entity.id
_entity.type
_entity.pdbx_description
1 polymer ?
#
loop_
_entity_poly.entity_id
_entity_poly.type
_entity_poly.pdbx_seq_one_letter_code
_entity_poly.pdbx_strand_id
1 'polypeptide(L)'
;MAAAIWGSASPLELDIDMFHISSSTSAGPRCDDGYYGHDCARRKAGLPLQPSLIPTRPWLASMLHEPPAAIEPPPKATRKRPLIYVYDLEPLYQSKLLQYRVSPPWCVHRRHDWPANISVWSDGWVYAADTLLHELLLISEHRTFDPEEADFFYVPHSASCLPFPIGNWADYPWFKGPGGPRIRQMVNMLMEAVDWINATYPFWQRRGGRDHIWLFTHDEGACWAPNVLNSSIWLTHWGRLDPDHKSNTAYIVDRYDSDFQNHLQPEGFLTHIKGHPCYNPEKAGFPGSRDLVIPAFKRPGHYGRSPLVAAPSRERDVFFFFRGDVGKHRMPNYSRGVRQKVYKLAKEGGWAEKYKFLIGDGQDVQGDYSDLYSRAVFCLVAGGDGWSARLEDAVIHGCIPVIIIDDVHVVFESILDVESFAVRIAEADIDRILEILKAIPERTIRSKQAHLGKVWHRYRYGSLPGLASELRQLMDSNEREQERSAANSTAVHLPRPFKGDPTVDDAFATILQWLHSRIPHTR
;
A
#
# COMPACT_ATOMS: atom_id res chain seq x y z
N MET A 1 29.24 19.74 43.79
CA MET A 1 28.30 20.72 44.29
C MET A 1 27.24 20.93 43.22
N ALA A 2 26.12 20.29 43.34
CA ALA A 2 24.79 20.61 42.85
C ALA A 2 23.88 19.42 43.24
N ALA A 3 23.51 19.38 44.49
CA ALA A 3 22.44 18.56 45.01
C ALA A 3 21.30 19.53 45.34
N ALA A 4 20.11 18.98 45.31
CA ALA A 4 18.84 19.56 45.73
C ALA A 4 18.11 20.41 44.68
N ILE A 5 17.10 19.78 44.04
CA ILE A 5 15.68 20.13 44.11
C ILE A 5 14.87 18.91 43.65
N TRP A 6 14.58 18.00 44.58
CA TRP A 6 13.45 17.08 44.47
C TRP A 6 12.48 17.48 45.57
N GLY A 7 11.55 18.37 45.23
CA GLY A 7 10.37 18.60 46.02
C GLY A 7 9.50 17.34 45.95
N SER A 8 9.11 16.86 47.13
CA SER A 8 8.16 15.80 47.30
C SER A 8 6.79 16.22 46.75
N ALA A 9 6.51 15.78 45.52
CA ALA A 9 5.14 15.74 45.03
C ALA A 9 4.52 14.44 45.55
N SER A 10 3.47 14.55 46.36
CA SER A 10 2.58 13.44 46.70
C SER A 10 2.04 12.78 45.43
N PRO A 11 1.76 11.48 45.45
CA PRO A 11 1.14 10.80 44.33
C PRO A 11 -0.19 11.52 44.03
N LEU A 12 -0.30 12.12 42.86
CA LEU A 12 -1.58 12.46 42.27
C LEU A 12 -2.32 11.13 42.10
N GLU A 13 -3.30 10.87 42.96
CA GLU A 13 -4.37 9.95 42.64
C GLU A 13 -4.95 10.41 41.31
N LEU A 14 -4.60 9.70 40.25
CA LEU A 14 -5.27 9.81 38.98
C LEU A 14 -6.68 9.29 39.17
N ASP A 15 -7.60 10.22 39.31
CA ASP A 15 -9.03 10.00 39.36
C ASP A 15 -9.42 9.24 38.09
N ILE A 16 -9.63 7.92 38.24
CA ILE A 16 -10.00 7.02 37.14
C ILE A 16 -11.38 7.40 36.55
N ASP A 17 -12.12 8.25 37.22
CA ASP A 17 -13.46 8.71 36.79
C ASP A 17 -13.43 9.79 35.68
N MET A 18 -12.29 10.34 35.30
CA MET A 18 -12.23 11.31 34.18
C MET A 18 -12.29 10.68 32.81
N PHE A 19 -12.37 9.37 32.67
CA PHE A 19 -12.64 8.68 31.40
C PHE A 19 -14.08 8.21 31.22
N HIS A 20 -15.00 8.62 32.10
CA HIS A 20 -16.40 8.62 31.76
C HIS A 20 -16.67 9.78 30.77
N ILE A 21 -16.19 9.62 29.53
CA ILE A 21 -16.78 10.32 28.40
C ILE A 21 -18.25 9.94 28.41
N SER A 22 -19.08 10.92 28.78
CA SER A 22 -20.52 10.81 28.76
C SER A 22 -20.96 10.09 27.49
N SER A 23 -21.66 9.00 27.63
CA SER A 23 -22.21 8.16 26.58
C SER A 23 -23.37 8.88 25.86
N SER A 24 -23.10 10.00 25.25
CA SER A 24 -24.04 10.61 24.33
C SER A 24 -23.33 10.92 23.04
N THR A 25 -23.79 10.24 22.00
CA THR A 25 -23.52 10.42 20.58
C THR A 25 -22.25 9.74 20.03
N SER A 26 -22.48 8.71 19.22
CA SER A 26 -21.56 7.91 18.42
C SER A 26 -20.74 6.85 19.18
N ALA A 27 -21.37 6.09 20.01
CA ALA A 27 -20.86 4.75 20.30
C ALA A 27 -20.73 4.01 18.98
N GLY A 28 -19.52 3.61 18.59
CA GLY A 28 -19.32 2.61 17.54
C GLY A 28 -20.23 1.41 17.85
N PRO A 29 -20.59 0.62 16.85
CA PRO A 29 -21.56 -0.46 17.01
C PRO A 29 -21.11 -1.34 18.18
N ARG A 30 -21.92 -1.40 19.24
CA ARG A 30 -21.73 -2.38 20.30
C ARG A 30 -21.97 -3.75 19.69
N CYS A 31 -21.10 -4.70 19.99
CA CYS A 31 -21.35 -6.08 19.61
C CYS A 31 -22.59 -6.59 20.33
N ASP A 32 -23.35 -7.44 19.66
CA ASP A 32 -24.46 -8.15 20.28
C ASP A 32 -23.97 -9.13 21.36
N ASP A 33 -24.87 -9.51 22.26
CA ASP A 33 -24.55 -10.44 23.36
C ASP A 33 -23.96 -11.74 22.81
N GLY A 34 -22.79 -12.08 23.32
CA GLY A 34 -22.06 -13.28 22.90
C GLY A 34 -21.09 -13.08 21.75
N TYR A 35 -21.02 -11.86 21.19
CA TYR A 35 -20.02 -11.45 20.21
C TYR A 35 -19.06 -10.44 20.84
N TYR A 36 -17.81 -10.38 20.36
CA TYR A 36 -16.79 -9.52 20.93
C TYR A 36 -15.68 -9.23 19.93
N GLY A 37 -14.73 -8.37 20.32
CA GLY A 37 -13.69 -7.82 19.45
C GLY A 37 -14.07 -6.45 18.91
N HIS A 38 -13.10 -5.71 18.42
CA HIS A 38 -13.31 -4.34 17.92
C HIS A 38 -14.21 -4.29 16.67
N ASP A 39 -14.28 -5.39 15.95
CA ASP A 39 -15.04 -5.57 14.72
C ASP A 39 -16.22 -6.53 14.88
N CYS A 40 -16.49 -6.97 16.12
CA CYS A 40 -17.51 -7.96 16.45
C CYS A 40 -17.36 -9.30 15.69
N ALA A 41 -16.16 -9.64 15.25
CA ALA A 41 -15.90 -10.87 14.49
C ALA A 41 -15.79 -12.12 15.35
N ARG A 42 -15.50 -11.96 16.63
CA ARG A 42 -15.39 -13.08 17.58
C ARG A 42 -16.76 -13.42 18.15
N ARG A 43 -17.03 -14.70 18.32
CA ARG A 43 -18.27 -15.18 18.92
C ARG A 43 -18.02 -16.33 19.90
N LYS A 44 -18.88 -16.46 20.89
CA LYS A 44 -18.89 -17.63 21.75
C LYS A 44 -19.35 -18.87 20.97
N ALA A 45 -18.80 -20.01 21.29
CA ALA A 45 -19.17 -21.27 20.64
C ALA A 45 -20.69 -21.52 20.68
N GLY A 46 -21.25 -22.03 19.60
CA GLY A 46 -22.68 -22.35 19.48
C GLY A 46 -23.61 -21.19 19.09
N LEU A 47 -23.07 -19.98 18.94
CA LEU A 47 -23.89 -18.85 18.47
C LEU A 47 -23.92 -18.79 16.93
N PRO A 48 -25.06 -18.40 16.34
CA PRO A 48 -25.16 -18.20 14.89
C PRO A 48 -24.32 -16.99 14.44
N LEU A 49 -24.10 -16.83 13.12
CA LEU A 49 -23.61 -15.58 12.56
C LEU A 49 -24.58 -14.45 12.92
N GLN A 50 -24.06 -13.23 13.10
CA GLN A 50 -24.77 -12.07 13.69
C GLN A 50 -25.90 -11.50 12.79
N PRO A 51 -27.11 -12.06 12.78
CA PRO A 51 -28.20 -11.56 11.93
C PRO A 51 -28.69 -10.18 12.36
N SER A 52 -28.57 -9.85 13.65
CA SER A 52 -28.94 -8.54 14.21
C SER A 52 -28.07 -7.37 13.71
N LEU A 53 -26.91 -7.63 13.15
CA LEU A 53 -26.09 -6.58 12.52
C LEU A 53 -26.63 -6.11 11.16
N ILE A 54 -27.50 -6.88 10.52
CA ILE A 54 -28.05 -6.54 9.20
C ILE A 54 -28.72 -5.16 9.18
N PRO A 55 -29.54 -4.76 10.16
CA PRO A 55 -30.17 -3.43 10.16
C PRO A 55 -29.18 -2.28 10.26
N THR A 56 -28.07 -2.47 10.99
CA THR A 56 -27.04 -1.44 11.17
C THR A 56 -25.95 -1.50 10.13
N ARG A 57 -25.82 -2.63 9.46
CA ARG A 57 -24.82 -2.89 8.42
C ARG A 57 -25.48 -3.61 7.24
N PRO A 58 -26.27 -2.90 6.41
CA PRO A 58 -27.06 -3.50 5.33
C PRO A 58 -26.24 -4.31 4.32
N TRP A 59 -24.95 -4.00 4.18
CA TRP A 59 -24.02 -4.74 3.32
C TRP A 59 -23.76 -6.18 3.79
N LEU A 60 -24.02 -6.49 5.08
CA LEU A 60 -23.96 -7.87 5.58
C LEU A 60 -25.14 -8.73 5.09
N ALA A 61 -26.23 -8.16 4.67
CA ALA A 61 -27.44 -8.92 4.27
C ALA A 61 -27.14 -9.96 3.18
N SER A 62 -26.24 -9.66 2.26
CA SER A 62 -25.81 -10.60 1.22
C SER A 62 -24.83 -11.68 1.71
N MET A 63 -24.27 -11.51 2.89
CA MET A 63 -23.27 -12.41 3.47
C MET A 63 -23.85 -13.31 4.55
N LEU A 64 -24.84 -12.80 5.30
CA LEU A 64 -25.48 -13.48 6.42
C LEU A 64 -26.76 -14.15 5.94
N HIS A 65 -26.65 -15.27 5.25
CA HIS A 65 -27.81 -16.13 5.00
C HIS A 65 -28.04 -17.01 6.22
N GLU A 66 -29.18 -16.84 6.87
CA GLU A 66 -29.72 -17.93 7.68
C GLU A 66 -30.08 -19.06 6.73
N PRO A 67 -29.54 -20.27 6.91
CA PRO A 67 -30.06 -21.41 6.19
C PRO A 67 -31.54 -21.53 6.60
N PRO A 68 -32.46 -21.61 5.64
CA PRO A 68 -33.86 -21.90 5.97
C PRO A 68 -33.89 -23.18 6.80
N ALA A 69 -34.71 -23.18 7.86
CA ALA A 69 -34.84 -24.28 8.81
C ALA A 69 -35.47 -25.54 8.15
N ALA A 70 -35.22 -25.84 6.91
CA ALA A 70 -35.79 -26.91 6.14
C ALA A 70 -34.77 -27.64 5.28
N ILE A 71 -34.71 -28.83 5.47
CA ILE A 71 -34.56 -30.10 4.72
C ILE A 71 -34.12 -29.99 3.21
N GLU A 72 -34.03 -28.84 2.60
CA GLU A 72 -33.48 -28.68 1.24
C GLU A 72 -31.97 -28.45 1.28
N PRO A 73 -31.22 -29.03 0.31
CA PRO A 73 -29.80 -28.77 0.23
C PRO A 73 -29.58 -27.25 0.20
N PRO A 74 -28.60 -26.73 0.95
CA PRO A 74 -28.38 -25.29 1.05
C PRO A 74 -28.29 -24.72 -0.37
N PRO A 75 -29.01 -23.63 -0.66
CA PRO A 75 -28.92 -22.98 -1.96
C PRO A 75 -27.44 -22.69 -2.22
N LYS A 76 -26.99 -22.88 -3.46
CA LYS A 76 -25.62 -22.58 -3.87
C LYS A 76 -25.24 -21.23 -3.27
N ALA A 77 -24.17 -21.23 -2.48
CA ALA A 77 -23.72 -20.05 -1.75
C ALA A 77 -23.69 -18.83 -2.69
N THR A 78 -24.58 -17.87 -2.45
CA THR A 78 -24.71 -16.64 -3.24
C THR A 78 -23.69 -15.59 -2.81
N ARG A 79 -22.85 -15.92 -1.82
CA ARG A 79 -21.81 -15.04 -1.30
C ARG A 79 -20.70 -14.83 -2.32
N LYS A 80 -20.29 -13.59 -2.49
CA LYS A 80 -19.12 -13.25 -3.28
C LYS A 80 -17.86 -13.76 -2.60
N ARG A 81 -17.12 -14.62 -3.29
CA ARG A 81 -15.79 -15.06 -2.84
C ARG A 81 -14.70 -14.16 -3.44
N PRO A 82 -13.52 -14.04 -2.78
CA PRO A 82 -13.10 -14.78 -1.57
C PRO A 82 -13.85 -14.31 -0.31
N LEU A 83 -13.99 -15.19 0.67
CA LEU A 83 -14.40 -14.85 2.02
C LEU A 83 -13.17 -14.68 2.89
N ILE A 84 -13.03 -13.54 3.55
CA ILE A 84 -11.84 -13.17 4.31
C ILE A 84 -12.23 -12.95 5.77
N TYR A 85 -11.61 -13.74 6.65
CA TYR A 85 -11.69 -13.51 8.08
C TYR A 85 -10.60 -12.54 8.50
N VAL A 86 -10.95 -11.47 9.20
CA VAL A 86 -10.00 -10.48 9.71
C VAL A 86 -9.74 -10.77 11.17
N TYR A 87 -8.50 -11.10 11.54
CA TYR A 87 -8.16 -11.34 12.93
C TYR A 87 -8.32 -10.07 13.78
N ASP A 88 -8.74 -10.27 15.01
CA ASP A 88 -8.72 -9.25 16.05
C ASP A 88 -7.46 -9.45 16.89
N LEU A 89 -6.35 -8.89 16.41
CA LEU A 89 -5.05 -9.02 17.07
C LEU A 89 -4.99 -8.19 18.36
N GLU A 90 -4.08 -8.55 19.25
CA GLU A 90 -3.76 -7.70 20.38
C GLU A 90 -3.31 -6.31 19.93
N PRO A 91 -3.66 -5.26 20.69
CA PRO A 91 -3.28 -3.88 20.35
C PRO A 91 -1.78 -3.68 20.12
N LEU A 92 -0.95 -4.51 20.73
CA LEU A 92 0.52 -4.46 20.61
C LEU A 92 0.99 -4.55 19.16
N TYR A 93 0.32 -5.36 18.33
CA TYR A 93 0.72 -5.60 16.95
C TYR A 93 0.14 -4.60 15.96
N GLN A 94 -0.84 -3.80 16.38
CA GLN A 94 -1.59 -2.90 15.50
C GLN A 94 -1.92 -1.55 16.14
N SER A 95 -3.04 -1.44 16.84
CA SER A 95 -3.61 -0.16 17.24
C SER A 95 -2.73 0.63 18.19
N LYS A 96 -1.94 -0.05 19.03
CA LYS A 96 -0.99 0.60 19.93
C LYS A 96 0.16 1.27 19.18
N LEU A 97 0.60 0.69 18.07
CA LEU A 97 1.61 1.30 17.19
C LEU A 97 1.11 2.58 16.51
N LEU A 98 -0.19 2.65 16.21
CA LEU A 98 -0.81 3.82 15.59
C LEU A 98 -0.92 5.03 16.54
N GLN A 99 -0.64 4.87 17.82
CA GLN A 99 -0.60 5.97 18.79
C GLN A 99 0.66 6.84 18.65
N TYR A 100 1.73 6.29 18.10
CA TYR A 100 3.00 7.00 17.89
C TYR A 100 2.96 7.87 16.63
N ARG A 101 1.93 8.70 16.52
CA ARG A 101 1.78 9.64 15.41
C ARG A 101 2.65 10.86 15.66
N VAL A 102 3.75 10.95 14.96
CA VAL A 102 4.54 12.17 14.90
C VAL A 102 3.97 13.03 13.77
N SER A 103 3.75 14.31 13.97
CA SER A 103 3.23 15.20 12.92
C SER A 103 4.09 15.14 11.65
N PRO A 104 3.48 15.15 10.48
CA PRO A 104 2.09 15.03 10.04
C PRO A 104 1.50 13.62 10.19
N PRO A 105 0.33 13.28 9.64
CA PRO A 105 -0.42 12.04 9.91
C PRO A 105 0.30 10.79 9.38
N TRP A 106 1.26 10.33 10.11
CA TRP A 106 2.06 9.16 9.78
C TRP A 106 1.29 7.88 10.13
N CYS A 107 1.51 6.82 9.35
CA CYS A 107 0.90 5.51 9.54
C CYS A 107 -0.64 5.46 9.38
N VAL A 108 -1.27 6.51 8.91
CA VAL A 108 -2.72 6.54 8.71
C VAL A 108 -3.06 7.20 7.37
N HIS A 109 -4.12 6.72 6.73
CA HIS A 109 -4.65 7.35 5.52
C HIS A 109 -5.65 8.47 5.82
N ARG A 110 -6.07 8.63 7.08
CA ARG A 110 -7.08 9.59 7.53
C ARG A 110 -6.68 10.22 8.86
N ARG A 111 -6.85 11.53 8.99
CA ARG A 111 -6.65 12.27 10.23
C ARG A 111 -7.84 13.16 10.55
N HIS A 112 -7.98 13.52 11.80
CA HIS A 112 -8.92 14.55 12.22
C HIS A 112 -8.27 15.93 12.11
N ASP A 113 -8.96 16.87 11.47
CA ASP A 113 -8.60 18.27 11.41
C ASP A 113 -9.41 19.03 12.47
N TRP A 114 -8.78 19.36 13.58
CA TRP A 114 -9.43 20.02 14.72
C TRP A 114 -10.04 21.39 14.40
N PRO A 115 -9.35 22.28 13.67
CA PRO A 115 -9.92 23.57 13.31
C PRO A 115 -11.22 23.48 12.51
N ALA A 116 -11.27 22.54 11.59
CA ALA A 116 -12.44 22.32 10.75
C ALA A 116 -13.43 21.30 11.34
N ASN A 117 -13.05 20.58 12.41
CA ASN A 117 -13.82 19.49 13.02
C ASN A 117 -14.28 18.42 12.01
N ILE A 118 -13.41 18.05 11.10
CA ILE A 118 -13.68 17.06 10.05
C ILE A 118 -12.55 16.03 9.96
N SER A 119 -12.87 14.87 9.39
CA SER A 119 -11.84 13.90 8.95
C SER A 119 -11.38 14.25 7.55
N VAL A 120 -10.07 14.33 7.36
CA VAL A 120 -9.45 14.60 6.07
C VAL A 120 -8.58 13.42 5.65
N TRP A 121 -8.58 13.15 4.35
CA TRP A 121 -7.72 12.14 3.76
C TRP A 121 -6.29 12.64 3.63
N SER A 122 -5.34 11.75 3.75
CA SER A 122 -3.93 12.09 3.61
C SER A 122 -3.18 10.95 2.92
N ASP A 123 -2.50 11.29 1.86
CA ASP A 123 -1.48 10.46 1.19
C ASP A 123 -0.06 10.91 1.53
N GLY A 124 0.07 11.76 2.55
CA GLY A 124 1.36 12.27 3.01
C GLY A 124 2.25 11.20 3.63
N TRP A 125 1.69 10.04 3.98
CA TRP A 125 2.41 8.90 4.47
C TRP A 125 2.33 7.73 3.50
N VAL A 126 3.45 7.39 2.88
CA VAL A 126 3.52 6.38 1.82
C VAL A 126 3.09 4.97 2.26
N TYR A 127 3.13 4.66 3.57
CA TYR A 127 2.72 3.38 4.13
C TYR A 127 1.28 3.34 4.63
N ALA A 128 0.48 4.35 4.31
CA ALA A 128 -0.91 4.48 4.74
C ALA A 128 -1.82 3.32 4.27
N ALA A 129 -1.36 2.52 3.30
CA ALA A 129 -2.07 1.32 2.86
C ALA A 129 -2.29 0.29 3.99
N ASP A 130 -1.45 0.26 5.04
CA ASP A 130 -1.64 -0.60 6.23
C ASP A 130 -3.01 -0.39 6.87
N THR A 131 -3.37 0.86 7.12
CA THR A 131 -4.67 1.19 7.75
C THR A 131 -5.81 1.22 6.75
N LEU A 132 -5.53 1.63 5.51
CA LEU A 132 -6.54 1.69 4.44
C LEU A 132 -7.06 0.30 4.08
N LEU A 133 -6.18 -0.67 3.83
CA LEU A 133 -6.60 -2.01 3.43
C LEU A 133 -7.37 -2.71 4.56
N HIS A 134 -6.93 -2.51 5.81
CA HIS A 134 -7.66 -3.02 6.95
C HIS A 134 -9.09 -2.45 7.03
N GLU A 135 -9.25 -1.13 6.89
CA GLU A 135 -10.57 -0.49 6.89
C GLU A 135 -11.44 -0.99 5.72
N LEU A 136 -10.87 -1.12 4.51
CA LEU A 136 -11.57 -1.67 3.35
C LEU A 136 -12.07 -3.09 3.60
N LEU A 137 -11.25 -3.95 4.18
CA LEU A 137 -11.65 -5.31 4.51
C LEU A 137 -12.76 -5.36 5.57
N LEU A 138 -12.68 -4.49 6.60
CA LEU A 138 -13.69 -4.44 7.66
C LEU A 138 -15.09 -4.09 7.15
N ILE A 139 -15.21 -3.28 6.09
CA ILE A 139 -16.50 -2.87 5.51
C ILE A 139 -16.90 -3.67 4.26
N SER A 140 -16.02 -4.56 3.79
CA SER A 140 -16.21 -5.30 2.55
C SER A 140 -17.29 -6.38 2.68
N GLU A 141 -18.05 -6.60 1.60
CA GLU A 141 -18.95 -7.76 1.44
C GLU A 141 -18.19 -9.11 1.40
N HIS A 142 -16.86 -9.07 1.23
CA HIS A 142 -15.98 -10.23 1.27
C HIS A 142 -15.54 -10.62 2.69
N ARG A 143 -15.85 -9.79 3.69
CA ARG A 143 -15.57 -10.12 5.08
C ARG A 143 -16.50 -11.23 5.58
N THR A 144 -15.94 -12.21 6.26
CA THR A 144 -16.70 -13.17 7.05
C THR A 144 -16.40 -13.04 8.53
N PHE A 145 -17.41 -13.31 9.36
CA PHE A 145 -17.29 -13.41 10.82
C PHE A 145 -17.12 -14.86 11.28
N ASP A 146 -17.32 -15.82 10.37
CA ASP A 146 -17.09 -17.24 10.64
C ASP A 146 -15.75 -17.68 10.03
N PRO A 147 -14.75 -17.96 10.86
CA PRO A 147 -13.45 -18.39 10.36
C PRO A 147 -13.47 -19.76 9.67
N GLU A 148 -14.49 -20.60 9.94
CA GLU A 148 -14.59 -21.93 9.32
C GLU A 148 -14.95 -21.86 7.83
N GLU A 149 -15.70 -20.86 7.39
CA GLU A 149 -16.04 -20.67 5.99
C GLU A 149 -15.01 -19.83 5.22
N ALA A 150 -14.04 -19.22 5.93
CA ALA A 150 -13.07 -18.32 5.33
C ALA A 150 -12.19 -19.04 4.28
N ASP A 151 -12.00 -18.37 3.15
CA ASP A 151 -11.00 -18.74 2.16
C ASP A 151 -9.62 -18.26 2.59
N PHE A 152 -9.57 -17.06 3.21
CA PHE A 152 -8.35 -16.41 3.66
C PHE A 152 -8.52 -15.78 5.03
N PHE A 153 -7.38 -15.55 5.68
CA PHE A 153 -7.25 -14.90 6.99
C PHE A 153 -6.35 -13.67 6.84
N TYR A 154 -6.89 -12.48 7.06
CA TYR A 154 -6.09 -11.27 7.05
C TYR A 154 -5.54 -10.97 8.44
N VAL A 155 -4.23 -10.72 8.51
CA VAL A 155 -3.51 -10.39 9.74
C VAL A 155 -3.23 -8.89 9.77
N PRO A 156 -4.02 -8.10 10.51
CA PRO A 156 -3.95 -6.64 10.51
C PRO A 156 -2.82 -6.13 11.41
N HIS A 157 -1.57 -6.32 11.03
CA HIS A 157 -0.42 -5.75 11.72
C HIS A 157 -0.04 -4.38 11.17
N SER A 158 0.63 -3.55 11.97
CA SER A 158 1.13 -2.23 11.57
C SER A 158 2.65 -2.16 11.68
N ALA A 159 3.32 -3.15 11.08
CA ALA A 159 4.77 -3.31 11.18
C ALA A 159 5.52 -2.08 10.65
N SER A 160 5.03 -1.44 9.59
CA SER A 160 5.66 -0.23 9.01
C SER A 160 5.63 0.98 9.94
N CYS A 161 4.85 0.92 11.02
CA CYS A 161 4.77 1.97 12.03
C CYS A 161 5.73 1.74 13.22
N LEU A 162 6.26 0.53 13.38
CA LEU A 162 7.14 0.19 14.49
C LEU A 162 8.44 1.03 14.56
N PRO A 163 9.07 1.47 13.45
CA PRO A 163 10.25 2.35 13.51
C PRO A 163 10.06 3.62 14.35
N PHE A 164 8.83 4.13 14.48
CA PHE A 164 8.56 5.33 15.26
C PHE A 164 8.77 5.15 16.76
N PRO A 165 8.15 4.16 17.44
CA PRO A 165 8.36 3.96 18.87
C PRO A 165 9.77 3.46 19.20
N ILE A 166 10.41 2.69 18.33
CA ILE A 166 11.77 2.18 18.59
C ILE A 166 12.85 3.19 18.25
N GLY A 167 12.54 4.26 17.50
CA GLY A 167 13.48 5.33 17.15
C GLY A 167 14.54 4.96 16.12
N ASN A 168 14.39 3.83 15.43
CA ASN A 168 15.32 3.34 14.43
C ASN A 168 14.70 3.33 13.04
N TRP A 169 15.15 4.27 12.20
CA TRP A 169 14.66 4.46 10.83
C TRP A 169 15.43 3.71 9.77
N ALA A 170 16.67 3.37 10.08
CA ALA A 170 17.60 2.76 9.16
C ALA A 170 18.43 1.70 9.88
N ASP A 171 19.05 0.85 9.09
CA ASP A 171 19.97 -0.16 9.57
C ASP A 171 21.37 0.40 9.85
N TYR A 172 22.31 -0.48 10.19
CA TYR A 172 23.69 -0.07 10.35
C TYR A 172 24.23 0.62 9.08
N PRO A 173 24.99 1.69 9.18
CA PRO A 173 25.49 2.34 10.42
C PRO A 173 24.55 3.44 10.97
N TRP A 174 23.37 3.57 10.45
CA TRP A 174 22.48 4.71 10.70
C TRP A 174 21.57 4.54 11.91
N PHE A 175 21.37 3.32 12.39
CA PHE A 175 20.56 3.13 13.57
C PHE A 175 21.28 3.68 14.83
N LYS A 176 20.60 4.47 15.60
CA LYS A 176 21.10 5.12 16.82
C LYS A 176 20.18 4.93 18.02
N GLY A 177 19.07 4.27 17.82
CA GLY A 177 18.08 4.09 18.88
C GLY A 177 18.48 2.99 19.86
N PRO A 178 17.95 3.04 21.09
CA PRO A 178 18.27 2.06 22.12
C PRO A 178 17.68 0.67 21.86
N GLY A 179 16.72 0.57 20.92
CA GLY A 179 16.02 -0.66 20.62
C GLY A 179 16.80 -1.68 19.75
N GLY A 180 17.99 -1.34 19.29
CA GLY A 180 18.74 -2.17 18.34
C GLY A 180 18.22 -2.06 16.89
N PRO A 181 18.66 -2.93 15.98
CA PRO A 181 18.25 -2.88 14.58
C PRO A 181 16.72 -3.05 14.42
N ARG A 182 16.13 -2.23 13.54
CA ARG A 182 14.68 -2.29 13.29
C ARG A 182 14.21 -3.65 12.78
N ILE A 183 15.02 -4.30 11.92
CA ILE A 183 14.73 -5.63 11.37
C ILE A 183 14.48 -6.64 12.49
N ARG A 184 15.34 -6.64 13.49
CA ARG A 184 15.16 -7.51 14.66
C ARG A 184 13.82 -7.29 15.35
N GLN A 185 13.46 -6.04 15.59
CA GLN A 185 12.20 -5.70 16.25
C GLN A 185 10.99 -6.11 15.42
N MET A 186 11.07 -5.90 14.10
CA MET A 186 10.04 -6.31 13.15
C MET A 186 9.85 -7.81 13.10
N VAL A 187 10.95 -8.55 12.98
CA VAL A 187 10.93 -10.02 12.93
C VAL A 187 10.34 -10.58 14.23
N ASN A 188 10.78 -10.10 15.39
CA ASN A 188 10.26 -10.53 16.69
C ASN A 188 8.74 -10.27 16.78
N MET A 189 8.29 -9.06 16.44
CA MET A 189 6.88 -8.72 16.48
C MET A 189 6.03 -9.63 15.58
N LEU A 190 6.51 -9.93 14.38
CA LEU A 190 5.79 -10.80 13.45
C LEU A 190 5.77 -12.26 13.92
N MET A 191 6.86 -12.75 14.51
CA MET A 191 6.90 -14.09 15.11
C MET A 191 5.96 -14.19 16.31
N GLU A 192 5.98 -13.20 17.20
CA GLU A 192 5.07 -13.12 18.35
C GLU A 192 3.60 -13.08 17.90
N ALA A 193 3.30 -12.37 16.81
CA ALA A 193 1.94 -12.35 16.24
C ALA A 193 1.52 -13.73 15.73
N VAL A 194 2.42 -14.50 15.11
CA VAL A 194 2.15 -15.89 14.69
C VAL A 194 1.90 -16.77 15.91
N ASP A 195 2.75 -16.67 16.94
CA ASP A 195 2.61 -17.45 18.18
C ASP A 195 1.28 -17.14 18.88
N TRP A 196 0.90 -15.86 18.91
CA TRP A 196 -0.38 -15.44 19.45
C TRP A 196 -1.57 -16.01 18.66
N ILE A 197 -1.51 -15.98 17.31
CA ILE A 197 -2.53 -16.57 16.45
C ILE A 197 -2.64 -18.07 16.71
N ASN A 198 -1.52 -18.77 16.78
CA ASN A 198 -1.48 -20.21 17.05
C ASN A 198 -2.05 -20.60 18.43
N ALA A 199 -1.79 -19.77 19.44
CA ALA A 199 -2.30 -19.99 20.79
C ALA A 199 -3.81 -19.72 20.90
N THR A 200 -4.32 -18.81 20.04
CA THR A 200 -5.70 -18.34 20.12
C THR A 200 -6.65 -19.08 19.17
N TYR A 201 -6.14 -19.48 17.99
CA TYR A 201 -6.93 -20.05 16.90
C TYR A 201 -6.27 -21.28 16.27
N PRO A 202 -7.05 -22.29 15.83
CA PRO A 202 -6.51 -23.49 15.18
C PRO A 202 -6.16 -23.30 13.70
N PHE A 203 -6.40 -22.12 13.10
CA PHE A 203 -6.44 -21.95 11.66
C PHE A 203 -5.07 -21.83 11.00
N TRP A 204 -4.06 -21.31 11.71
CA TRP A 204 -2.70 -21.24 11.20
C TRP A 204 -2.15 -22.63 10.87
N GLN A 205 -2.25 -23.57 11.81
CA GLN A 205 -1.69 -24.91 11.64
C GLN A 205 -2.45 -25.73 10.61
N ARG A 206 -3.74 -25.47 10.43
CA ARG A 206 -4.60 -26.21 9.48
C ARG A 206 -4.01 -26.27 8.07
N ARG A 207 -3.36 -25.20 7.63
CA ARG A 207 -2.76 -25.07 6.29
C ARG A 207 -1.33 -24.53 6.32
N GLY A 208 -0.68 -24.49 7.46
CA GLY A 208 0.67 -23.96 7.61
C GLY A 208 0.79 -22.51 7.18
N GLY A 209 -0.23 -21.70 7.45
CA GLY A 209 -0.27 -20.28 7.13
C GLY A 209 -0.52 -19.93 5.64
N ARG A 210 -0.72 -20.92 4.74
CA ARG A 210 -0.85 -20.68 3.29
C ARG A 210 -2.04 -19.82 2.87
N ASP A 211 -3.06 -19.77 3.68
CA ASP A 211 -4.27 -18.98 3.51
C ASP A 211 -4.27 -17.66 4.31
N HIS A 212 -3.13 -17.32 4.92
CA HIS A 212 -2.98 -16.09 5.69
C HIS A 212 -2.35 -14.99 4.83
N ILE A 213 -2.92 -13.79 4.93
CA ILE A 213 -2.52 -12.61 4.17
C ILE A 213 -1.80 -11.63 5.11
N TRP A 214 -0.58 -11.26 4.75
CA TRP A 214 0.26 -10.29 5.44
C TRP A 214 0.54 -9.10 4.52
N LEU A 215 0.53 -7.88 5.07
CA LEU A 215 0.76 -6.65 4.30
C LEU A 215 2.08 -6.01 4.70
N PHE A 216 2.95 -5.78 3.71
CA PHE A 216 4.27 -5.17 3.90
C PHE A 216 4.39 -3.91 3.04
N THR A 217 4.18 -2.75 3.65
CA THR A 217 4.17 -1.45 2.95
C THR A 217 5.49 -0.69 3.05
N HIS A 218 6.41 -1.10 3.92
CA HIS A 218 7.70 -0.43 4.10
C HIS A 218 8.58 -0.49 2.85
N ASP A 219 9.62 0.37 2.78
CA ASP A 219 10.58 0.45 1.67
C ASP A 219 11.23 -0.89 1.33
N GLU A 220 11.45 -1.74 2.32
CA GLU A 220 12.03 -3.07 2.14
C GLU A 220 10.98 -4.17 1.87
N GLY A 221 9.71 -3.80 1.86
CA GLY A 221 8.61 -4.73 1.64
C GLY A 221 8.64 -5.90 2.63
N ALA A 222 8.53 -7.12 2.11
CA ALA A 222 8.53 -8.34 2.90
C ALA A 222 9.94 -8.90 3.20
N CYS A 223 11.01 -8.13 2.95
CA CYS A 223 12.37 -8.55 3.30
C CYS A 223 12.55 -8.79 4.82
N TRP A 224 11.68 -8.25 5.64
CA TRP A 224 11.67 -8.50 7.08
C TRP A 224 10.85 -9.70 7.53
N ALA A 225 10.11 -10.29 6.62
CA ALA A 225 9.24 -11.40 6.96
C ALA A 225 10.07 -12.57 7.52
N PRO A 226 9.75 -13.08 8.71
CA PRO A 226 10.44 -14.26 9.21
C PRO A 226 10.05 -15.52 8.42
N ASN A 227 10.94 -16.52 8.45
CA ASN A 227 10.76 -17.78 7.71
C ASN A 227 9.42 -18.47 8.01
N VAL A 228 8.89 -18.31 9.20
CA VAL A 228 7.58 -18.86 9.58
C VAL A 228 6.44 -18.36 8.68
N LEU A 229 6.60 -17.17 8.09
CA LEU A 229 5.63 -16.58 7.16
C LEU A 229 5.84 -17.03 5.70
N ASN A 230 6.91 -17.76 5.39
CA ASN A 230 7.28 -18.08 4.02
C ASN A 230 6.23 -18.88 3.23
N SER A 231 5.26 -19.52 3.90
CA SER A 231 4.13 -20.18 3.24
C SER A 231 2.95 -19.24 2.94
N SER A 232 2.88 -18.09 3.62
CA SER A 232 1.75 -17.17 3.57
C SER A 232 1.72 -16.32 2.29
N ILE A 233 0.61 -15.64 2.07
CA ILE A 233 0.42 -14.66 0.99
C ILE A 233 0.95 -13.30 1.48
N TRP A 234 1.81 -12.67 0.68
CA TRP A 234 2.30 -11.34 0.97
C TRP A 234 1.77 -10.32 -0.03
N LEU A 235 1.08 -9.32 0.48
CA LEU A 235 0.79 -8.09 -0.23
C LEU A 235 1.92 -7.10 0.12
N THR A 236 2.56 -6.52 -0.88
CA THR A 236 3.74 -5.68 -0.65
C THR A 236 3.80 -4.51 -1.61
N HIS A 237 4.53 -3.46 -1.23
CA HIS A 237 4.89 -2.39 -2.17
C HIS A 237 6.23 -2.65 -2.88
N TRP A 238 7.00 -3.63 -2.41
CA TRP A 238 8.33 -3.92 -2.92
C TRP A 238 8.44 -5.33 -3.49
N GLY A 239 8.50 -5.45 -4.82
CA GLY A 239 8.51 -6.72 -5.55
C GLY A 239 9.91 -7.21 -5.90
N ARG A 240 10.85 -7.16 -4.98
CA ARG A 240 12.25 -7.52 -5.22
C ARG A 240 12.42 -9.01 -5.43
N LEU A 241 13.08 -9.38 -6.54
CA LEU A 241 13.23 -10.77 -7.01
C LEU A 241 14.51 -11.47 -6.55
N ASP A 242 15.42 -10.78 -5.85
CA ASP A 242 16.66 -11.39 -5.40
C ASP A 242 16.40 -12.68 -4.61
N PRO A 243 17.05 -13.78 -4.99
CA PRO A 243 16.89 -15.06 -4.30
C PRO A 243 17.49 -15.04 -2.89
N ASP A 244 18.51 -14.23 -2.68
CA ASP A 244 19.11 -14.00 -1.37
C ASP A 244 18.32 -12.92 -0.63
N HIS A 245 17.90 -13.26 0.57
CA HIS A 245 17.27 -12.30 1.45
C HIS A 245 18.27 -11.21 1.85
N LYS A 246 18.26 -10.12 1.11
CA LYS A 246 19.01 -8.90 1.44
C LYS A 246 18.00 -7.77 1.46
N SER A 247 17.80 -7.15 2.61
CA SER A 247 17.14 -5.87 2.62
C SER A 247 18.06 -4.89 1.88
N ASN A 248 17.49 -4.13 1.01
CA ASN A 248 18.17 -3.05 0.32
C ASN A 248 17.25 -1.86 0.41
N THR A 249 17.38 -1.13 1.50
CA THR A 249 17.17 0.29 1.33
C THR A 249 18.23 0.77 0.37
N ALA A 250 17.90 1.67 -0.53
CA ALA A 250 18.82 2.19 -1.53
C ALA A 250 20.06 2.91 -0.95
N TYR A 251 20.29 2.86 0.36
CA TYR A 251 21.42 3.52 1.00
C TYR A 251 22.68 2.66 1.08
N ILE A 252 22.55 1.46 1.58
CA ILE A 252 23.67 0.56 1.82
C ILE A 252 23.13 -0.86 1.71
N VAL A 253 23.91 -1.75 1.09
CA VAL A 253 23.65 -3.18 1.16
C VAL A 253 23.56 -3.57 2.63
N ASP A 254 22.45 -4.18 3.03
CA ASP A 254 22.30 -4.62 4.40
C ASP A 254 23.47 -5.45 4.86
N ARG A 255 24.01 -5.02 5.96
CA ARG A 255 25.01 -5.75 6.70
C ARG A 255 24.36 -6.39 7.91
N TYR A 256 23.38 -7.23 7.70
CA TYR A 256 22.74 -7.98 8.77
C TYR A 256 23.74 -8.61 9.73
N ASP A 257 24.84 -9.14 9.19
CA ASP A 257 25.89 -9.75 9.99
C ASP A 257 26.56 -8.73 10.93
N SER A 258 26.77 -7.49 10.48
CA SER A 258 27.33 -6.42 11.31
C SER A 258 26.34 -5.89 12.34
N ASP A 259 25.06 -5.78 11.97
CA ASP A 259 24.00 -5.33 12.86
C ASP A 259 23.82 -6.31 14.02
N PHE A 260 23.94 -7.62 13.77
CA PHE A 260 23.73 -8.65 14.76
C PHE A 260 24.96 -8.92 15.63
N GLN A 261 26.16 -8.76 15.12
CA GLN A 261 27.39 -8.91 15.90
C GLN A 261 27.50 -7.89 17.04
N ASN A 262 26.98 -6.70 16.83
CA ASN A 262 27.06 -5.61 17.80
C ASN A 262 25.99 -5.66 18.89
N HIS A 263 25.02 -6.59 18.83
CA HIS A 263 23.84 -6.57 19.70
C HIS A 263 23.60 -7.83 20.53
N LEU A 264 24.65 -8.60 20.79
CA LEU A 264 24.59 -9.79 21.68
C LEU A 264 23.45 -10.75 21.28
N GLN A 265 23.20 -10.91 19.98
CA GLN A 265 22.14 -11.79 19.51
C GLN A 265 22.57 -13.25 19.55
N PRO A 266 21.67 -14.14 19.93
CA PRO A 266 21.88 -15.57 19.71
C PRO A 266 22.16 -15.83 18.22
N GLU A 267 23.12 -16.68 17.91
CA GLU A 267 23.50 -17.04 16.52
C GLU A 267 22.31 -17.50 15.67
N GLY A 268 21.25 -18.02 16.30
CA GLY A 268 20.06 -18.49 15.63
C GLY A 268 19.13 -17.40 15.05
N PHE A 269 19.30 -16.13 15.40
CA PHE A 269 18.34 -15.09 14.95
C PHE A 269 18.35 -14.91 13.42
N LEU A 270 19.50 -14.90 12.77
CA LEU A 270 19.62 -14.77 11.32
C LEU A 270 18.92 -15.91 10.56
N THR A 271 18.76 -17.07 11.17
CA THR A 271 18.07 -18.21 10.56
C THR A 271 16.59 -17.94 10.36
N HIS A 272 15.99 -17.03 11.15
CA HIS A 272 14.58 -16.66 11.04
C HIS A 272 14.26 -15.79 9.82
N ILE A 273 15.28 -15.16 9.21
CA ILE A 273 15.10 -14.27 8.05
C ILE A 273 15.88 -14.70 6.81
N LYS A 274 16.76 -15.70 6.91
CA LYS A 274 17.53 -16.24 5.77
C LYS A 274 16.78 -17.36 5.06
N GLY A 275 17.07 -17.54 3.78
CA GLY A 275 16.63 -18.71 3.01
C GLY A 275 15.29 -18.54 2.30
N HIS A 276 14.76 -17.33 2.19
CA HIS A 276 13.62 -17.03 1.35
C HIS A 276 13.78 -15.66 0.67
N PRO A 277 13.24 -15.46 -0.53
CA PRO A 277 13.26 -14.17 -1.21
C PRO A 277 12.33 -13.16 -0.54
N CYS A 278 12.61 -11.88 -0.73
CA CYS A 278 11.75 -10.78 -0.27
C CYS A 278 10.39 -10.74 -0.98
N TYR A 279 10.33 -11.26 -2.18
CA TYR A 279 9.14 -11.40 -3.01
C TYR A 279 9.27 -12.64 -3.87
N ASN A 280 8.22 -13.44 -3.91
CA ASN A 280 8.21 -14.68 -4.67
C ASN A 280 6.96 -14.75 -5.55
N PRO A 281 7.07 -14.31 -6.81
CA PRO A 281 5.98 -14.42 -7.77
C PRO A 281 5.67 -15.88 -8.14
N GLU A 282 6.67 -16.77 -8.02
CA GLU A 282 6.54 -18.17 -8.37
C GLU A 282 7.02 -19.04 -7.20
N LYS A 283 6.12 -19.73 -6.54
CA LYS A 283 6.46 -20.70 -5.51
C LYS A 283 6.21 -22.12 -5.98
N ALA A 284 7.15 -23.01 -5.73
CA ALA A 284 6.99 -24.44 -6.00
C ALA A 284 5.69 -24.97 -5.36
N GLY A 285 4.82 -25.57 -6.19
CA GLY A 285 3.51 -26.08 -5.76
C GLY A 285 2.36 -25.06 -5.83
N PHE A 286 2.63 -23.81 -6.21
CA PHE A 286 1.62 -22.80 -6.48
C PHE A 286 1.75 -22.33 -7.93
N PRO A 287 0.89 -22.72 -8.84
CA PRO A 287 0.88 -22.15 -10.17
C PRO A 287 0.53 -20.64 -10.07
N GLY A 288 1.40 -19.81 -10.63
CA GLY A 288 1.29 -18.35 -10.58
C GLY A 288 1.91 -17.71 -9.31
N SER A 289 1.78 -16.41 -9.21
CA SER A 289 2.32 -15.59 -8.13
C SER A 289 1.75 -15.98 -6.75
N ARG A 290 2.62 -16.15 -5.75
CA ARG A 290 2.19 -16.25 -4.35
C ARG A 290 1.95 -14.88 -3.76
N ASP A 291 2.83 -13.94 -4.06
CA ASP A 291 2.84 -12.59 -3.53
C ASP A 291 2.34 -11.61 -4.59
N LEU A 292 1.80 -10.49 -4.17
CA LEU A 292 1.31 -9.47 -5.06
C LEU A 292 1.87 -8.10 -4.67
N VAL A 293 2.44 -7.40 -5.64
CA VAL A 293 2.80 -5.98 -5.47
C VAL A 293 1.54 -5.14 -5.68
N ILE A 294 1.16 -4.39 -4.65
CA ILE A 294 -0.05 -3.57 -4.62
C ILE A 294 0.28 -2.08 -4.62
N PRO A 295 -0.63 -1.22 -5.11
CA PRO A 295 -0.37 0.21 -5.18
C PRO A 295 -0.41 0.89 -3.80
N ALA A 296 0.38 1.95 -3.68
CA ALA A 296 0.30 2.87 -2.55
C ALA A 296 -1.00 3.68 -2.59
N PHE A 297 -1.41 4.17 -1.43
CA PHE A 297 -2.58 5.03 -1.33
C PHE A 297 -2.31 6.41 -1.96
N LYS A 298 -3.24 6.86 -2.79
CA LYS A 298 -3.31 8.20 -3.37
C LYS A 298 -4.71 8.76 -3.19
N ARG A 299 -4.83 9.93 -2.55
CA ARG A 299 -6.12 10.61 -2.42
C ARG A 299 -6.58 11.20 -3.76
N PRO A 300 -7.89 11.36 -4.01
CA PRO A 300 -8.41 11.92 -5.26
C PRO A 300 -7.80 13.27 -5.65
N GLY A 301 -7.59 14.18 -4.70
CA GLY A 301 -6.97 15.48 -4.97
C GLY A 301 -5.54 15.41 -5.51
N HIS A 302 -4.82 14.31 -5.28
CA HIS A 302 -3.45 14.11 -5.77
C HIS A 302 -3.38 14.02 -7.32
N TYR A 303 -4.44 13.53 -7.94
CA TYR A 303 -4.53 13.34 -9.39
C TYR A 303 -5.66 14.17 -10.03
N GLY A 304 -6.00 15.30 -9.42
CA GLY A 304 -7.15 16.12 -9.82
C GLY A 304 -7.09 16.70 -11.23
N ARG A 305 -5.89 16.84 -11.82
CA ARG A 305 -5.71 17.33 -13.20
C ARG A 305 -5.59 16.20 -14.23
N SER A 306 -5.77 14.96 -13.83
CA SER A 306 -5.69 13.85 -14.76
C SER A 306 -6.86 13.83 -15.78
N PRO A 307 -6.57 13.68 -17.07
CA PRO A 307 -7.62 13.52 -18.07
C PRO A 307 -8.39 12.19 -17.90
N LEU A 308 -7.84 11.21 -17.18
CA LEU A 308 -8.51 9.94 -16.90
C LEU A 308 -9.61 10.08 -15.84
N VAL A 309 -9.53 11.11 -14.98
CA VAL A 309 -10.61 11.51 -14.07
C VAL A 309 -11.38 12.72 -14.61
N ALA A 310 -11.55 12.77 -15.92
CA ALA A 310 -12.34 13.74 -16.65
C ALA A 310 -11.80 15.20 -16.64
N ALA A 311 -10.59 15.46 -16.14
CA ALA A 311 -10.01 16.79 -16.28
C ALA A 311 -9.84 17.17 -17.77
N PRO A 312 -9.92 18.46 -18.12
CA PRO A 312 -9.72 18.91 -19.49
C PRO A 312 -8.41 18.39 -20.07
N SER A 313 -8.49 17.74 -21.23
CA SER A 313 -7.31 17.22 -21.92
C SER A 313 -6.44 18.39 -22.39
N ARG A 314 -5.13 18.25 -22.18
CA ARG A 314 -4.13 19.21 -22.63
C ARG A 314 -3.16 18.54 -23.58
N GLU A 315 -2.46 19.33 -24.39
CA GLU A 315 -1.34 18.86 -25.18
C GLU A 315 -0.27 18.27 -24.25
N ARG A 316 0.31 17.13 -24.63
CA ARG A 316 1.45 16.54 -23.92
C ARG A 316 2.75 17.13 -24.44
N ASP A 317 3.02 18.35 -23.98
CA ASP A 317 4.18 19.16 -24.40
C ASP A 317 5.44 18.89 -23.57
N VAL A 318 5.35 18.09 -22.50
CA VAL A 318 6.48 17.64 -21.69
C VAL A 318 6.91 16.25 -22.18
N PHE A 319 8.10 16.14 -22.74
CA PHE A 319 8.59 14.87 -23.29
C PHE A 319 8.83 13.83 -22.18
N PHE A 320 9.48 14.25 -21.09
CA PHE A 320 9.80 13.38 -19.95
C PHE A 320 9.66 14.14 -18.63
N PHE A 321 9.13 13.46 -17.61
CA PHE A 321 8.88 14.10 -16.33
C PHE A 321 9.30 13.22 -15.13
N PHE A 322 9.96 13.86 -14.18
CA PHE A 322 10.13 13.38 -12.82
C PHE A 322 10.31 14.57 -11.87
N ARG A 323 9.52 14.62 -10.81
CA ARG A 323 9.74 15.54 -9.69
C ARG A 323 9.77 14.79 -8.37
N GLY A 324 10.91 14.86 -7.70
CA GLY A 324 11.15 14.20 -6.42
C GLY A 324 12.60 14.29 -6.02
N ASP A 325 12.98 13.57 -4.96
CA ASP A 325 14.38 13.50 -4.55
C ASP A 325 15.23 12.82 -5.64
N VAL A 326 16.15 13.58 -6.24
CA VAL A 326 17.09 13.10 -7.24
C VAL A 326 18.46 12.76 -6.64
N GLY A 327 18.54 12.71 -5.32
CA GLY A 327 19.77 12.30 -4.61
C GLY A 327 20.86 13.35 -4.51
N LYS A 328 20.54 14.66 -4.65
CA LYS A 328 21.55 15.76 -4.55
C LYS A 328 22.38 15.71 -3.27
N HIS A 329 21.75 15.29 -2.17
CA HIS A 329 22.34 15.23 -0.83
C HIS A 329 22.31 13.82 -0.25
N ARG A 330 22.18 12.82 -1.10
CA ARG A 330 22.13 11.41 -0.74
C ARG A 330 23.44 10.70 -1.06
N MET A 331 23.59 9.52 -0.50
CA MET A 331 24.71 8.64 -0.85
C MET A 331 24.65 8.25 -2.35
N PRO A 332 25.79 7.94 -2.98
CA PRO A 332 25.84 7.61 -4.42
C PRO A 332 24.95 6.43 -4.82
N ASN A 333 24.70 5.52 -3.90
CA ASN A 333 23.86 4.32 -4.12
C ASN A 333 22.36 4.55 -3.83
N TYR A 334 21.96 5.76 -3.41
CA TYR A 334 20.54 6.10 -3.34
C TYR A 334 19.86 5.84 -4.68
N SER A 335 18.65 5.28 -4.66
CA SER A 335 17.92 4.90 -5.89
C SER A 335 18.74 3.99 -6.82
N ARG A 336 19.67 3.19 -6.29
CA ARG A 336 20.69 2.42 -7.04
C ARG A 336 21.50 3.28 -8.04
N GLY A 337 21.60 4.59 -7.75
CA GLY A 337 22.24 5.57 -8.64
C GLY A 337 21.38 6.01 -9.83
N VAL A 338 20.20 5.44 -10.04
CA VAL A 338 19.35 5.70 -11.22
C VAL A 338 18.93 7.16 -11.30
N ARG A 339 18.30 7.69 -10.25
CA ARG A 339 17.82 9.09 -10.25
C ARG A 339 18.96 10.07 -10.41
N GLN A 340 20.07 9.86 -9.70
CA GLN A 340 21.28 10.70 -9.80
C GLN A 340 21.83 10.70 -11.22
N LYS A 341 21.94 9.51 -11.85
CA LYS A 341 22.51 9.37 -13.19
C LYS A 341 21.63 10.04 -14.25
N VAL A 342 20.31 9.79 -14.23
CA VAL A 342 19.38 10.42 -15.18
C VAL A 342 19.38 11.95 -15.00
N TYR A 343 19.35 12.44 -13.75
CA TYR A 343 19.40 13.86 -13.45
C TYR A 343 20.70 14.51 -13.98
N LYS A 344 21.85 13.88 -13.73
CA LYS A 344 23.15 14.34 -14.21
C LYS A 344 23.19 14.45 -15.74
N LEU A 345 22.80 13.38 -16.44
CA LEU A 345 22.78 13.35 -17.92
C LEU A 345 21.87 14.45 -18.48
N ALA A 346 20.70 14.65 -17.90
CA ALA A 346 19.75 15.67 -18.33
C ALA A 346 20.31 17.09 -18.15
N LYS A 347 20.97 17.37 -17.03
CA LYS A 347 21.60 18.66 -16.75
C LYS A 347 22.79 18.92 -17.68
N GLU A 348 23.72 17.98 -17.81
CA GLU A 348 24.91 18.10 -18.66
C GLU A 348 24.53 18.24 -20.15
N GLY A 349 23.49 17.53 -20.56
CA GLY A 349 22.98 17.58 -21.94
C GLY A 349 22.10 18.78 -22.28
N GLY A 350 21.68 19.58 -21.29
CA GLY A 350 20.71 20.68 -21.48
C GLY A 350 19.37 20.18 -22.00
N TRP A 351 18.90 19.01 -21.50
CA TRP A 351 17.73 18.34 -22.06
C TRP A 351 16.41 19.02 -21.72
N ALA A 352 16.36 19.80 -20.65
CA ALA A 352 15.16 20.54 -20.26
C ALA A 352 14.74 21.53 -21.37
N GLU A 353 15.67 22.33 -21.86
CA GLU A 353 15.44 23.33 -22.92
C GLU A 353 15.30 22.70 -24.28
N LYS A 354 16.16 21.71 -24.59
CA LYS A 354 16.22 21.10 -25.92
C LYS A 354 15.03 20.16 -26.21
N TYR A 355 14.54 19.44 -25.18
CA TYR A 355 13.60 18.34 -25.37
C TYR A 355 12.41 18.38 -24.43
N LYS A 356 12.30 19.38 -23.54
CA LYS A 356 11.30 19.39 -22.46
C LYS A 356 11.40 18.13 -21.56
N PHE A 357 12.64 17.73 -21.29
CA PHE A 357 12.96 16.61 -20.40
C PHE A 357 13.15 17.15 -18.97
N LEU A 358 12.06 17.13 -18.20
CA LEU A 358 11.99 17.76 -16.89
C LEU A 358 12.27 16.74 -15.79
N ILE A 359 13.43 16.86 -15.14
CA ILE A 359 13.81 16.03 -14.00
C ILE A 359 14.45 16.88 -12.91
N GLY A 360 14.04 16.69 -11.66
CA GLY A 360 14.60 17.41 -10.52
C GLY A 360 13.73 17.35 -9.28
N ASP A 361 14.10 18.10 -8.28
CA ASP A 361 13.26 18.33 -7.11
C ASP A 361 12.28 19.51 -7.33
N GLY A 362 11.60 19.95 -6.25
CA GLY A 362 10.67 21.06 -6.33
C GLY A 362 11.31 22.42 -6.64
N GLN A 363 12.64 22.55 -6.52
CA GLN A 363 13.37 23.76 -6.91
C GLN A 363 13.70 23.77 -8.41
N ASP A 364 14.07 22.59 -8.95
CA ASP A 364 14.39 22.45 -10.37
C ASP A 364 13.13 22.48 -11.27
N VAL A 365 12.04 21.87 -10.82
CA VAL A 365 10.82 21.67 -11.62
C VAL A 365 9.63 22.30 -10.91
N GLN A 366 9.21 23.47 -11.35
CA GLN A 366 8.11 24.25 -10.80
C GLN A 366 6.78 23.88 -11.46
N GLY A 367 5.66 24.23 -10.81
CA GLY A 367 4.31 24.06 -11.33
C GLY A 367 3.47 23.06 -10.54
N ASP A 368 2.21 22.90 -10.92
CA ASP A 368 1.31 21.92 -10.34
C ASP A 368 1.76 20.49 -10.67
N TYR A 369 1.78 19.63 -9.67
CA TYR A 369 2.30 18.26 -9.81
C TYR A 369 1.43 17.40 -10.72
N SER A 370 0.12 17.46 -10.53
CA SER A 370 -0.85 16.70 -11.32
C SER A 370 -0.93 17.22 -12.77
N ASP A 371 -0.82 18.54 -12.96
CA ASP A 371 -0.77 19.15 -14.29
C ASP A 371 0.46 18.68 -15.08
N LEU A 372 1.64 18.71 -14.47
CA LEU A 372 2.87 18.28 -15.12
C LEU A 372 2.85 16.79 -15.52
N TYR A 373 2.34 15.91 -14.66
CA TYR A 373 2.12 14.51 -15.05
C TYR A 373 1.15 14.37 -16.21
N SER A 374 0.07 15.15 -16.22
CA SER A 374 -0.96 15.11 -17.26
C SER A 374 -0.46 15.59 -18.61
N ARG A 375 0.57 16.45 -18.60
CA ARG A 375 1.23 16.99 -19.81
C ARG A 375 2.43 16.17 -20.25
N ALA A 376 2.90 15.22 -19.44
CA ALA A 376 4.07 14.42 -19.78
C ALA A 376 3.72 13.23 -20.67
N VAL A 377 4.59 12.93 -21.64
CA VAL A 377 4.52 11.72 -22.46
C VAL A 377 5.09 10.54 -21.68
N PHE A 378 6.29 10.70 -21.14
CA PHE A 378 7.02 9.67 -20.37
C PHE A 378 7.28 10.14 -18.95
N CYS A 379 7.16 9.23 -17.97
CA CYS A 379 7.36 9.54 -16.55
C CYS A 379 8.28 8.50 -15.89
N LEU A 380 9.34 8.97 -15.23
CA LEU A 380 10.31 8.08 -14.57
C LEU A 380 9.69 7.32 -13.41
N VAL A 381 9.88 6.01 -13.43
CA VAL A 381 9.61 5.09 -12.34
C VAL A 381 10.94 4.45 -11.93
N ALA A 382 11.51 4.94 -10.84
CA ALA A 382 12.74 4.43 -10.25
C ALA A 382 12.58 4.37 -8.74
N GLY A 383 13.17 3.37 -8.10
CA GLY A 383 13.17 3.23 -6.65
C GLY A 383 13.65 4.49 -5.94
N GLY A 384 13.24 4.67 -4.69
CA GLY A 384 13.76 5.69 -3.77
C GLY A 384 14.74 5.06 -2.79
N ASP A 385 14.35 5.03 -1.53
CA ASP A 385 15.02 4.24 -0.49
C ASP A 385 14.72 2.74 -0.63
N GLY A 386 13.60 2.40 -1.24
CA GLY A 386 13.16 1.09 -1.68
C GLY A 386 12.24 1.28 -2.87
N TRP A 387 10.95 0.98 -2.69
CA TRP A 387 9.93 1.15 -3.72
C TRP A 387 9.60 2.63 -4.02
N SER A 388 8.76 2.86 -4.99
CA SER A 388 8.35 4.21 -5.37
C SER A 388 6.92 4.22 -5.92
N ALA A 389 6.08 5.09 -5.38
CA ALA A 389 4.70 5.31 -5.86
C ALA A 389 4.61 6.15 -7.16
N ARG A 390 5.70 6.24 -7.92
CA ARG A 390 5.73 6.99 -9.20
C ARG A 390 5.04 6.24 -10.33
N LEU A 391 4.90 4.91 -10.20
CA LEU A 391 4.13 4.14 -11.17
C LEU A 391 2.66 4.51 -11.11
N GLU A 392 2.09 4.56 -9.91
CA GLU A 392 0.70 4.98 -9.69
C GLU A 392 0.46 6.39 -10.22
N ASP A 393 1.37 7.32 -9.88
CA ASP A 393 1.28 8.69 -10.39
C ASP A 393 1.25 8.72 -11.92
N ALA A 394 2.16 8.00 -12.58
CA ALA A 394 2.23 7.95 -14.04
C ALA A 394 0.97 7.33 -14.65
N VAL A 395 0.56 6.16 -14.17
CA VAL A 395 -0.60 5.42 -14.71
C VAL A 395 -1.89 6.21 -14.54
N ILE A 396 -2.14 6.77 -13.36
CA ILE A 396 -3.37 7.53 -13.07
C ILE A 396 -3.46 8.80 -13.93
N HIS A 397 -2.33 9.40 -14.33
CA HIS A 397 -2.33 10.59 -15.20
C HIS A 397 -2.22 10.27 -16.70
N GLY A 398 -2.18 9.00 -17.09
CA GLY A 398 -2.01 8.60 -18.49
C GLY A 398 -0.63 8.93 -19.06
N CYS A 399 0.38 9.14 -18.20
CA CYS A 399 1.78 9.28 -18.58
C CYS A 399 2.41 7.89 -18.72
N ILE A 400 3.13 7.61 -19.80
CA ILE A 400 3.77 6.31 -20.02
C ILE A 400 4.88 6.11 -19.00
N PRO A 401 4.77 5.12 -18.08
CA PRO A 401 5.82 4.84 -17.12
C PRO A 401 7.11 4.38 -17.81
N VAL A 402 8.24 5.00 -17.46
CA VAL A 402 9.58 4.55 -17.83
C VAL A 402 10.19 3.90 -16.60
N ILE A 403 10.16 2.57 -16.57
CA ILE A 403 10.58 1.77 -15.42
C ILE A 403 12.08 1.49 -15.58
N ILE A 404 12.86 2.00 -14.63
CA ILE A 404 14.30 1.77 -14.56
C ILE A 404 14.60 1.23 -13.16
N ILE A 405 14.45 -0.06 -13.01
CA ILE A 405 14.77 -0.82 -11.81
C ILE A 405 14.86 -2.30 -12.19
N ASP A 406 16.05 -2.86 -12.13
CA ASP A 406 16.30 -4.25 -12.48
C ASP A 406 15.90 -5.18 -11.31
N ASP A 407 15.50 -6.42 -11.62
CA ASP A 407 15.15 -7.45 -10.65
C ASP A 407 14.06 -7.06 -9.63
N VAL A 408 13.11 -6.24 -10.07
CA VAL A 408 11.96 -5.82 -9.25
C VAL A 408 10.68 -5.87 -10.07
N HIS A 409 9.67 -6.58 -9.57
CA HIS A 409 8.32 -6.46 -10.06
C HIS A 409 7.68 -5.17 -9.55
N VAL A 410 7.04 -4.46 -10.45
CA VAL A 410 6.24 -3.28 -10.11
C VAL A 410 4.79 -3.67 -9.76
N VAL A 411 4.00 -2.69 -9.38
CA VAL A 411 2.59 -2.89 -8.99
C VAL A 411 1.83 -3.69 -10.06
N PHE A 412 1.21 -4.78 -9.62
CA PHE A 412 0.39 -5.67 -10.44
C PHE A 412 1.10 -6.33 -11.64
N GLU A 413 2.42 -6.29 -11.73
CA GLU A 413 3.17 -6.85 -12.85
C GLU A 413 2.92 -8.36 -13.04
N SER A 414 2.66 -9.10 -11.95
CA SER A 414 2.34 -10.53 -12.03
C SER A 414 0.95 -10.84 -12.61
N ILE A 415 0.09 -9.84 -12.77
CA ILE A 415 -1.31 -10.03 -13.23
C ILE A 415 -1.72 -9.11 -14.37
N LEU A 416 -0.94 -8.07 -14.67
CA LEU A 416 -1.18 -7.16 -15.78
C LEU A 416 0.02 -7.16 -16.73
N ASP A 417 -0.25 -7.06 -18.02
CA ASP A 417 0.79 -6.85 -19.04
C ASP A 417 1.30 -5.41 -18.98
N VAL A 418 2.25 -5.16 -18.07
CA VAL A 418 2.83 -3.84 -17.81
C VAL A 418 3.54 -3.29 -19.05
N GLU A 419 4.15 -4.14 -19.87
CA GLU A 419 4.83 -3.71 -21.09
C GLU A 419 3.87 -3.15 -22.15
N SER A 420 2.59 -3.51 -22.09
CA SER A 420 1.58 -2.96 -22.98
C SER A 420 1.36 -1.45 -22.77
N PHE A 421 1.66 -0.90 -21.59
CA PHE A 421 1.45 0.52 -21.26
C PHE A 421 2.69 1.23 -20.67
N ALA A 422 3.78 0.53 -20.40
CA ALA A 422 5.03 1.07 -19.86
C ALA A 422 6.22 0.81 -20.81
N VAL A 423 7.34 1.45 -20.54
CA VAL A 423 8.64 1.20 -21.17
C VAL A 423 9.59 0.76 -20.08
N ARG A 424 10.24 -0.38 -20.23
CA ARG A 424 11.30 -0.85 -19.32
C ARG A 424 12.65 -0.58 -19.94
N ILE A 425 13.55 0.03 -19.18
CA ILE A 425 14.95 0.29 -19.57
C ILE A 425 15.84 -0.32 -18.49
N ALA A 426 16.80 -1.14 -18.88
CA ALA A 426 17.75 -1.73 -17.94
C ALA A 426 18.62 -0.62 -17.29
N GLU A 427 19.01 -0.81 -16.02
CA GLU A 427 19.91 0.12 -15.31
C GLU A 427 21.23 0.33 -16.06
N ALA A 428 21.69 -0.69 -16.78
CA ALA A 428 22.90 -0.61 -17.63
C ALA A 428 22.74 0.33 -18.84
N ASP A 429 21.50 0.53 -19.32
CA ASP A 429 21.20 1.32 -20.54
C ASP A 429 20.81 2.77 -20.23
N ILE A 430 20.94 3.25 -19.00
CA ILE A 430 20.55 4.61 -18.59
C ILE A 430 21.25 5.68 -19.46
N ASP A 431 22.48 5.48 -19.89
CA ASP A 431 23.22 6.43 -20.72
C ASP A 431 22.54 6.66 -22.08
N ARG A 432 21.73 5.70 -22.52
CA ARG A 432 20.98 5.74 -23.79
C ARG A 432 19.51 6.13 -23.63
N ILE A 433 19.07 6.50 -22.42
CA ILE A 433 17.64 6.77 -22.13
C ILE A 433 17.00 7.72 -23.14
N LEU A 434 17.65 8.82 -23.49
CA LEU A 434 17.11 9.79 -24.42
C LEU A 434 16.98 9.20 -25.84
N GLU A 435 17.98 8.46 -26.30
CA GLU A 435 17.98 7.76 -27.60
C GLU A 435 16.82 6.75 -27.64
N ILE A 436 16.72 5.89 -26.64
CA ILE A 436 15.69 4.84 -26.54
C ILE A 436 14.29 5.47 -26.60
N LEU A 437 14.04 6.48 -25.79
CA LEU A 437 12.70 7.11 -25.74
C LEU A 437 12.34 7.85 -27.04
N LYS A 438 13.31 8.51 -27.69
CA LYS A 438 13.09 9.19 -28.99
C LYS A 438 12.87 8.21 -30.14
N ALA A 439 13.37 6.99 -30.04
CA ALA A 439 13.18 5.97 -31.05
C ALA A 439 11.78 5.32 -31.01
N ILE A 440 10.98 5.56 -29.96
CA ILE A 440 9.63 4.97 -29.83
C ILE A 440 8.68 5.65 -30.82
N PRO A 441 8.09 4.90 -31.78
CA PRO A 441 7.18 5.49 -32.76
C PRO A 441 5.92 6.06 -32.11
N GLU A 442 5.40 7.15 -32.68
CA GLU A 442 4.18 7.81 -32.22
C GLU A 442 2.98 6.84 -32.10
N ARG A 443 2.83 5.91 -33.04
CA ARG A 443 1.78 4.87 -32.97
C ARG A 443 1.89 4.02 -31.70
N THR A 444 3.12 3.73 -31.25
CA THR A 444 3.38 2.94 -30.03
C THR A 444 3.06 3.77 -28.79
N ILE A 445 3.42 5.06 -28.79
CA ILE A 445 3.04 6.02 -27.73
C ILE A 445 1.52 6.02 -27.55
N ARG A 446 0.76 6.23 -28.65
CA ARG A 446 -0.71 6.25 -28.62
C ARG A 446 -1.31 4.91 -28.15
N SER A 447 -0.74 3.79 -28.58
CA SER A 447 -1.16 2.46 -28.13
C SER A 447 -0.98 2.30 -26.62
N LYS A 448 0.19 2.66 -26.09
CA LYS A 448 0.46 2.58 -24.63
C LYS A 448 -0.47 3.50 -23.83
N GLN A 449 -0.73 4.71 -24.32
CA GLN A 449 -1.67 5.63 -23.67
C GLN A 449 -3.11 5.10 -23.69
N ALA A 450 -3.53 4.45 -24.78
CA ALA A 450 -4.83 3.79 -24.83
C ALA A 450 -4.94 2.63 -23.81
N HIS A 451 -3.86 1.88 -23.58
CA HIS A 451 -3.83 0.83 -22.55
C HIS A 451 -3.85 1.42 -21.12
N LEU A 452 -3.15 2.54 -20.87
CA LEU A 452 -3.28 3.27 -19.61
C LEU A 452 -4.74 3.64 -19.32
N GLY A 453 -5.47 4.09 -20.32
CA GLY A 453 -6.90 4.37 -20.24
C GLY A 453 -7.78 3.16 -19.87
N LYS A 454 -7.27 1.92 -20.02
CA LYS A 454 -7.97 0.68 -19.62
C LYS A 454 -7.67 0.26 -18.19
N VAL A 455 -6.50 0.61 -17.63
CA VAL A 455 -6.01 0.03 -16.38
C VAL A 455 -5.90 1.02 -15.22
N TRP A 456 -5.94 2.33 -15.48
CA TRP A 456 -5.65 3.39 -14.50
C TRP A 456 -6.44 3.27 -13.20
N HIS A 457 -7.72 2.87 -13.27
CA HIS A 457 -8.59 2.73 -12.10
C HIS A 457 -8.07 1.69 -11.10
N ARG A 458 -7.33 0.68 -11.56
CA ARG A 458 -6.72 -0.37 -10.74
C ARG A 458 -5.53 0.10 -9.91
N TYR A 459 -4.96 1.27 -10.22
CA TYR A 459 -3.78 1.83 -9.53
C TYR A 459 -4.14 2.80 -8.39
N ARG A 460 -5.40 2.84 -7.99
CA ARG A 460 -5.88 3.69 -6.91
C ARG A 460 -6.99 3.01 -6.11
N TYR A 461 -7.17 3.46 -4.88
CA TYR A 461 -8.25 3.00 -4.02
C TYR A 461 -9.41 4.00 -4.07
N GLY A 462 -10.63 3.52 -4.23
CA GLY A 462 -11.85 4.31 -4.33
C GLY A 462 -13.05 3.70 -3.62
N SER A 463 -12.94 2.48 -3.10
CA SER A 463 -14.06 1.71 -2.56
C SER A 463 -14.55 2.19 -1.19
N LEU A 464 -13.77 2.97 -0.42
CA LEU A 464 -14.29 3.59 0.81
C LEU A 464 -15.33 4.67 0.46
N PRO A 465 -16.49 4.71 1.16
CA PRO A 465 -17.57 5.64 0.84
C PRO A 465 -17.14 7.11 0.75
N GLY A 466 -16.28 7.56 1.66
CA GLY A 466 -15.73 8.91 1.65
C GLY A 466 -14.85 9.19 0.44
N LEU A 467 -13.94 8.27 0.09
CA LEU A 467 -13.09 8.38 -1.09
C LEU A 467 -13.90 8.30 -2.39
N ALA A 468 -14.91 7.44 -2.43
CA ALA A 468 -15.83 7.33 -3.55
C ALA A 468 -16.59 8.64 -3.79
N SER A 469 -17.07 9.26 -2.73
CA SER A 469 -17.75 10.56 -2.80
C SER A 469 -16.80 11.67 -3.29
N GLU A 470 -15.59 11.75 -2.73
CA GLU A 470 -14.58 12.73 -3.16
C GLU A 470 -14.20 12.56 -4.63
N LEU A 471 -14.04 11.31 -5.08
CA LEU A 471 -13.72 11.03 -6.48
C LEU A 471 -14.87 11.44 -7.42
N ARG A 472 -16.12 11.07 -7.10
CA ARG A 472 -17.27 11.47 -7.92
C ARG A 472 -17.39 12.98 -8.01
N GLN A 473 -17.26 13.69 -6.89
CA GLN A 473 -17.28 15.16 -6.88
C GLN A 473 -16.16 15.75 -7.74
N LEU A 474 -14.96 15.17 -7.68
CA LEU A 474 -13.84 15.57 -8.52
C LEU A 474 -14.15 15.36 -10.01
N MET A 475 -14.64 14.17 -10.38
CA MET A 475 -14.98 13.85 -11.76
C MET A 475 -16.09 14.76 -12.29
N ASP A 476 -17.17 14.98 -11.54
CA ASP A 476 -18.26 15.88 -11.90
C ASP A 476 -17.79 17.34 -12.09
N SER A 477 -16.88 17.78 -11.23
CA SER A 477 -16.27 19.11 -11.35
C SER A 477 -15.41 19.23 -12.60
N ASN A 478 -14.60 18.22 -12.87
CA ASN A 478 -13.74 18.15 -14.04
C ASN A 478 -14.55 18.08 -15.36
N GLU A 479 -15.64 17.30 -15.39
CA GLU A 479 -16.53 17.22 -16.54
C GLU A 479 -17.16 18.57 -16.88
N ARG A 480 -17.65 19.29 -15.87
CA ARG A 480 -18.17 20.66 -16.04
C ARG A 480 -17.09 21.63 -16.55
N GLU A 481 -15.84 21.50 -16.10
CA GLU A 481 -14.71 22.30 -16.61
C GLU A 481 -14.37 21.91 -18.05
N GLN A 482 -14.38 20.63 -18.38
CA GLN A 482 -14.14 20.13 -19.73
C GLN A 482 -15.20 20.63 -20.72
N GLU A 483 -16.48 20.60 -20.37
CA GLU A 483 -17.58 21.11 -21.20
C GLU A 483 -17.42 22.60 -21.50
N ARG A 484 -17.03 23.41 -20.52
CA ARG A 484 -16.76 24.84 -20.70
C ARG A 484 -15.55 25.09 -21.59
N SER A 485 -14.54 24.23 -21.53
CA SER A 485 -13.28 24.36 -22.28
C SER A 485 -13.39 23.79 -23.69
N ALA A 486 -14.25 22.80 -23.93
CA ALA A 486 -14.41 22.11 -25.21
C ALA A 486 -14.86 23.04 -26.34
N ALA A 487 -15.54 24.12 -26.02
CA ALA A 487 -15.96 25.12 -27.00
C ALA A 487 -14.78 25.84 -27.71
N ASN A 488 -13.55 25.74 -27.16
CA ASN A 488 -12.37 26.48 -27.63
C ASN A 488 -11.09 25.65 -27.81
N SER A 489 -11.13 24.32 -27.74
CA SER A 489 -9.91 23.51 -27.68
C SER A 489 -9.74 22.54 -28.86
N THR A 490 -8.55 22.57 -29.48
CA THR A 490 -8.06 21.59 -30.45
C THR A 490 -7.29 20.42 -29.80
N ALA A 491 -7.35 20.28 -28.48
CA ALA A 491 -6.57 19.29 -27.75
C ALA A 491 -6.97 17.84 -28.08
N VAL A 492 -5.98 16.99 -28.32
CA VAL A 492 -6.18 15.55 -28.53
C VAL A 492 -6.62 14.91 -27.21
N HIS A 493 -7.84 14.38 -27.18
CA HIS A 493 -8.35 13.70 -25.99
C HIS A 493 -7.65 12.37 -25.78
N LEU A 494 -7.18 12.14 -24.54
CA LEU A 494 -6.68 10.84 -24.15
C LEU A 494 -7.84 9.83 -24.17
N PRO A 495 -7.68 8.67 -24.83
CA PRO A 495 -8.73 7.65 -24.82
C PRO A 495 -9.09 7.21 -23.40
N ARG A 496 -10.38 7.19 -23.07
CA ARG A 496 -10.93 6.67 -21.82
C ARG A 496 -11.78 5.42 -22.10
N PRO A 497 -11.15 4.30 -22.48
CA PRO A 497 -11.89 3.08 -22.86
C PRO A 497 -12.57 2.38 -21.66
N PHE A 498 -12.11 2.62 -20.43
CA PHE A 498 -12.80 2.12 -19.25
C PHE A 498 -14.14 2.82 -19.06
N LYS A 499 -15.22 2.04 -19.00
CA LYS A 499 -16.59 2.52 -18.88
C LYS A 499 -17.26 2.12 -17.56
N GLY A 500 -16.56 1.36 -16.71
CA GLY A 500 -17.06 0.93 -15.40
C GLY A 500 -17.06 2.07 -14.38
N ASP A 501 -17.56 1.77 -13.19
CA ASP A 501 -17.47 2.66 -12.04
C ASP A 501 -16.09 2.53 -11.38
N PRO A 502 -15.23 3.56 -11.46
CA PRO A 502 -13.89 3.50 -10.87
C PRO A 502 -13.92 3.52 -9.33
N THR A 503 -15.05 3.75 -8.69
CA THR A 503 -15.19 3.65 -7.24
C THR A 503 -15.45 2.21 -6.76
N VAL A 504 -15.73 1.29 -7.68
CA VAL A 504 -16.02 -0.12 -7.40
C VAL A 504 -14.95 -1.03 -8.00
N ASP A 505 -14.55 -0.79 -9.26
CA ASP A 505 -13.47 -1.53 -9.92
C ASP A 505 -12.15 -0.75 -9.74
N ASP A 506 -11.50 -0.95 -8.60
CA ASP A 506 -10.32 -0.24 -8.15
C ASP A 506 -9.17 -1.20 -7.76
N ALA A 507 -8.15 -0.69 -7.08
CA ALA A 507 -7.05 -1.50 -6.58
C ALA A 507 -7.52 -2.61 -5.61
N PHE A 508 -8.48 -2.30 -4.74
CA PHE A 508 -9.01 -3.28 -3.79
C PHE A 508 -9.77 -4.40 -4.52
N ALA A 509 -10.63 -4.04 -5.46
CA ALA A 509 -11.32 -5.02 -6.30
C ALA A 509 -10.33 -5.90 -7.09
N THR A 510 -9.22 -5.31 -7.58
CA THR A 510 -8.16 -6.06 -8.27
C THR A 510 -7.48 -7.06 -7.35
N ILE A 511 -7.18 -6.68 -6.11
CA ILE A 511 -6.62 -7.58 -5.08
C ILE A 511 -7.60 -8.73 -4.80
N LEU A 512 -8.90 -8.44 -4.64
CA LEU A 512 -9.92 -9.46 -4.40
C LEU A 512 -10.09 -10.42 -5.59
N GLN A 513 -10.04 -9.93 -6.83
CA GLN A 513 -10.07 -10.75 -8.04
C GLN A 513 -8.87 -11.70 -8.08
N TRP A 514 -7.68 -11.20 -7.74
CA TRP A 514 -6.48 -12.02 -7.66
C TRP A 514 -6.59 -13.06 -6.54
N LEU A 515 -7.02 -12.68 -5.34
CA LEU A 515 -7.24 -13.61 -4.22
C LEU A 515 -8.27 -14.69 -4.60
N HIS A 516 -9.34 -14.33 -5.32
CA HIS A 516 -10.31 -15.32 -5.80
C HIS A 516 -9.64 -16.42 -6.63
N SER A 517 -8.73 -16.05 -7.54
CA SER A 517 -7.99 -17.01 -8.34
C SER A 517 -7.04 -17.92 -7.52
N ARG A 518 -6.72 -17.50 -6.28
CA ARG A 518 -5.80 -18.24 -5.39
C ARG A 518 -6.52 -19.27 -4.51
N ILE A 519 -7.85 -19.21 -4.39
CA ILE A 519 -8.61 -20.13 -3.51
C ILE A 519 -8.25 -21.62 -3.74
N PRO A 520 -8.18 -22.14 -4.99
CA PRO A 520 -7.83 -23.55 -5.21
C PRO A 520 -6.41 -23.92 -4.76
N HIS A 521 -5.51 -22.95 -4.66
CA HIS A 521 -4.10 -23.17 -4.35
C HIS A 521 -3.75 -23.08 -2.87
N THR A 522 -4.66 -22.55 -2.07
CA THR A 522 -4.47 -22.36 -0.62
C THR A 522 -5.27 -23.35 0.24
N ARG A 523 -6.24 -24.02 -0.37
CA ARG A 523 -7.07 -25.06 0.27
C ARG A 523 -6.39 -26.39 0.48
#